data_8ff4ecc3712c1cd20eb9bcff99513925
#
_entry.id   8ff4ecc3712c1cd20eb9bcff99513925
#
_cell.length_a   1.000
_cell.length_b   1.000
_cell.length_c   1.000
_cell.angle_alpha   90.00
_cell.angle_beta   90.00
_cell.angle_gamma   90.00
#
_symmetry.space_group_name_H-M   'P 1'
#
loop_
_entity.id
_entity.type
_entity.pdbx_description
1 polymer ?
#
loop_
_entity_poly.entity_id
_entity_poly.type
_entity_poly.pdbx_seq_one_letter_code
_entity_poly.pdbx_strand_id
1 'polypeptide(L)'
;MIDINKWMKEYCDLMIKTFGSRIEIIGLQGSHGRGEAKEGSDIDVVLILDEVTIDDLEQYNQAISGMEFRDLICGFVSGIEELKSWDKADLFQFCYDTETILGSLDEIKSSIDRDDIRRAVHMGACNIYHGCIHNMVHDKSAEILSGLYKSARFVQQALYFYNTGVYIKKKKELEDTMQAYDRQILEVKEFNNFADKSKSLLEWSKKLIEEMRP
;
A
#
# COMPACT_ATOMS: atom_id res chain seq x y z
N MET A 1 13.06 18.57 4.19
CA MET A 1 12.17 17.66 3.41
C MET A 1 13.01 17.04 2.30
N ILE A 2 12.88 15.74 2.06
CA ILE A 2 13.65 14.99 1.05
C ILE A 2 13.21 15.45 -0.34
N ASP A 3 14.17 15.79 -1.22
CA ASP A 3 13.92 15.92 -2.66
C ASP A 3 13.85 14.50 -3.24
N ILE A 4 12.63 13.95 -3.27
CA ILE A 4 12.42 12.56 -3.65
C ILE A 4 12.82 12.26 -5.10
N ASN A 5 12.68 13.23 -6.00
CA ASN A 5 13.04 13.04 -7.40
C ASN A 5 14.56 12.89 -7.56
N LYS A 6 15.33 13.75 -6.87
CA LYS A 6 16.80 13.66 -6.86
C LYS A 6 17.24 12.35 -6.19
N TRP A 7 16.65 12.01 -5.06
CA TRP A 7 16.97 10.82 -4.29
C TRP A 7 16.67 9.53 -5.10
N MET A 8 15.50 9.46 -5.76
CA MET A 8 15.14 8.33 -6.62
C MET A 8 16.07 8.18 -7.83
N LYS A 9 16.56 9.27 -8.38
CA LYS A 9 17.57 9.20 -9.43
C LYS A 9 18.86 8.55 -8.94
N GLU A 10 19.35 8.95 -7.77
CA GLU A 10 20.55 8.36 -7.14
C GLU A 10 20.32 6.87 -6.82
N TYR A 11 19.13 6.52 -6.32
CA TYR A 11 18.74 5.14 -6.08
C TYR A 11 18.72 4.32 -7.38
N CYS A 12 18.09 4.81 -8.44
CA CYS A 12 18.07 4.13 -9.74
C CYS A 12 19.48 3.91 -10.31
N ASP A 13 20.32 4.94 -10.30
CA ASP A 13 21.71 4.86 -10.78
C ASP A 13 22.49 3.80 -9.98
N LEU A 14 22.29 3.73 -8.68
CA LEU A 14 22.90 2.73 -7.80
C LEU A 14 22.41 1.32 -8.12
N MET A 15 21.09 1.13 -8.25
CA MET A 15 20.51 -0.19 -8.58
C MET A 15 20.96 -0.67 -9.96
N ILE A 16 21.00 0.21 -10.96
CA ILE A 16 21.49 -0.12 -12.31
C ILE A 16 22.97 -0.54 -12.26
N LYS A 17 23.78 0.14 -11.46
CA LYS A 17 25.19 -0.23 -11.27
C LYS A 17 25.34 -1.59 -10.59
N THR A 18 24.45 -1.94 -9.66
CA THR A 18 24.52 -3.17 -8.85
C THR A 18 23.98 -4.38 -9.60
N PHE A 19 22.82 -4.26 -10.24
CA PHE A 19 22.09 -5.39 -10.82
C PHE A 19 22.01 -5.35 -12.36
N GLY A 20 22.26 -4.18 -12.97
CA GLY A 20 22.33 -4.05 -14.44
C GLY A 20 21.06 -4.50 -15.16
N SER A 21 21.23 -5.39 -16.13
CA SER A 21 20.13 -5.90 -16.94
C SER A 21 19.19 -6.87 -16.23
N ARG A 22 19.47 -7.24 -15.01
CA ARG A 22 18.58 -8.08 -14.17
C ARG A 22 17.40 -7.31 -13.60
N ILE A 23 17.40 -5.98 -13.73
CA ILE A 23 16.32 -5.15 -13.23
C ILE A 23 15.14 -5.18 -14.21
N GLU A 24 14.00 -5.65 -13.73
CA GLU A 24 12.73 -5.64 -14.44
C GLU A 24 11.93 -4.37 -14.15
N ILE A 25 11.83 -3.98 -12.86
CA ILE A 25 11.06 -2.81 -12.44
C ILE A 25 11.78 -2.08 -11.30
N ILE A 26 11.80 -0.74 -11.39
CA ILE A 26 12.04 0.16 -10.26
C ILE A 26 10.83 1.08 -10.11
N GLY A 27 10.35 1.23 -8.89
CA GLY A 27 9.21 2.09 -8.57
C GLY A 27 9.29 2.73 -7.19
N LEU A 28 8.34 3.61 -6.95
CA LEU A 28 8.14 4.30 -5.67
C LEU A 28 6.68 4.14 -5.24
N GLN A 29 6.47 3.81 -3.99
CA GLN A 29 5.15 3.67 -3.37
C GLN A 29 4.98 4.62 -2.18
N GLY A 30 3.96 4.37 -1.40
CA GLY A 30 3.75 5.01 -0.12
C GLY A 30 3.48 6.50 -0.21
N SER A 31 3.81 7.21 0.86
CA SER A 31 3.52 8.64 0.98
C SER A 31 4.33 9.49 0.01
N HIS A 32 5.56 9.08 -0.32
CA HIS A 32 6.39 9.76 -1.31
C HIS A 32 5.83 9.57 -2.73
N GLY A 33 5.45 8.36 -3.12
CA GLY A 33 4.82 8.08 -4.42
C GLY A 33 3.48 8.78 -4.62
N ARG A 34 2.75 9.05 -3.54
CA ARG A 34 1.47 9.79 -3.58
C ARG A 34 1.64 11.30 -3.48
N GLY A 35 2.84 11.82 -3.18
CA GLY A 35 3.07 13.24 -2.91
C GLY A 35 2.47 13.72 -1.59
N GLU A 36 2.31 12.83 -0.61
CA GLU A 36 1.74 13.08 0.73
C GLU A 36 2.77 12.95 1.86
N ALA A 37 4.07 12.79 1.52
CA ALA A 37 5.12 12.57 2.48
C ALA A 37 5.31 13.75 3.43
N LYS A 38 5.64 13.42 4.67
CA LYS A 38 5.98 14.37 5.74
C LYS A 38 7.43 14.16 6.15
N GLU A 39 7.93 15.03 7.01
CA GLU A 39 9.23 14.83 7.63
C GLU A 39 9.26 13.50 8.40
N GLY A 40 10.28 12.68 8.14
CA GLY A 40 10.41 11.34 8.71
C GLY A 40 9.54 10.26 8.07
N SER A 41 8.87 10.53 6.94
CA SER A 41 8.17 9.48 6.18
C SER A 41 9.15 8.49 5.58
N ASP A 42 8.80 7.21 5.65
CA ASP A 42 9.54 6.13 4.99
C ASP A 42 9.56 6.31 3.46
N ILE A 43 10.63 5.86 2.83
CA ILE A 43 10.80 5.85 1.37
C ILE A 43 10.52 4.42 0.90
N ASP A 44 9.30 4.20 0.42
CA ASP A 44 8.79 2.89 -0.01
C ASP A 44 9.23 2.61 -1.45
N VAL A 45 10.46 2.12 -1.64
CA VAL A 45 10.99 1.77 -2.97
C VAL A 45 10.53 0.38 -3.40
N VAL A 46 10.40 0.17 -4.71
CA VAL A 46 10.13 -1.13 -5.31
C VAL A 46 11.30 -1.49 -6.22
N LEU A 47 11.86 -2.68 -6.03
CA LEU A 47 12.88 -3.28 -6.90
C LEU A 47 12.43 -4.68 -7.29
N ILE A 48 12.19 -4.90 -8.57
CA ILE A 48 11.88 -6.23 -9.11
C ILE A 48 13.02 -6.63 -10.03
N LEU A 49 13.57 -7.79 -9.75
CA LEU A 49 14.63 -8.42 -10.54
C LEU A 49 14.05 -9.59 -11.36
N ASP A 50 14.84 -10.10 -12.29
CA ASP A 50 14.55 -11.35 -13.01
C ASP A 50 14.33 -12.53 -12.03
N GLU A 51 15.20 -12.64 -11.04
CA GLU A 51 15.09 -13.55 -9.89
C GLU A 51 15.73 -12.90 -8.66
N VAL A 52 15.42 -13.36 -7.46
CA VAL A 52 16.05 -12.90 -6.21
C VAL A 52 16.66 -14.08 -5.45
N THR A 53 17.96 -13.98 -5.20
CA THR A 53 18.71 -14.89 -4.35
C THR A 53 19.08 -14.24 -3.01
N ILE A 54 19.58 -15.02 -2.07
CA ILE A 54 20.10 -14.48 -0.79
C ILE A 54 21.27 -13.54 -1.04
N ASP A 55 22.15 -13.88 -1.98
CA ASP A 55 23.30 -13.04 -2.34
C ASP A 55 22.86 -11.69 -2.93
N ASP A 56 21.76 -11.66 -3.68
CA ASP A 56 21.17 -10.41 -4.17
C ASP A 56 20.68 -9.51 -3.04
N LEU A 57 20.07 -10.09 -2.00
CA LEU A 57 19.63 -9.33 -0.82
C LEU A 57 20.82 -8.76 -0.04
N GLU A 58 21.92 -9.50 0.07
CA GLU A 58 23.16 -9.01 0.69
C GLU A 58 23.77 -7.87 -0.14
N GLN A 59 23.84 -8.02 -1.47
CA GLN A 59 24.31 -6.99 -2.39
C GLN A 59 23.43 -5.72 -2.32
N TYR A 60 22.10 -5.90 -2.31
CA TYR A 60 21.14 -4.80 -2.15
C TYR A 60 21.41 -4.05 -0.85
N ASN A 61 21.46 -4.77 0.28
CA ASN A 61 21.70 -4.17 1.59
C ASN A 61 23.04 -3.41 1.64
N GLN A 62 24.08 -3.98 1.05
CA GLN A 62 25.38 -3.33 0.96
C GLN A 62 25.31 -2.07 0.08
N ALA A 63 24.65 -2.15 -1.07
CA ALA A 63 24.51 -1.01 -1.98
C ALA A 63 23.85 0.18 -1.30
N ILE A 64 22.69 -0.04 -0.64
CA ILE A 64 21.93 1.05 -0.01
C ILE A 64 22.53 1.54 1.31
N SER A 65 23.54 0.85 1.88
CA SER A 65 24.11 1.18 3.18
C SER A 65 24.73 2.59 3.25
N GLY A 66 25.22 3.10 2.13
CA GLY A 66 25.82 4.43 2.01
C GLY A 66 24.87 5.52 1.50
N MET A 67 23.61 5.21 1.28
CA MET A 67 22.66 6.19 0.79
C MET A 67 22.21 7.16 1.88
N GLU A 68 21.96 8.39 1.48
CA GLU A 68 21.32 9.39 2.35
C GLU A 68 19.93 8.89 2.76
N PHE A 69 19.54 9.09 4.01
CA PHE A 69 18.28 8.60 4.60
C PHE A 69 18.13 7.09 4.60
N ARG A 70 19.24 6.32 4.72
CA ARG A 70 19.24 4.86 4.77
C ARG A 70 18.18 4.29 5.74
N ASP A 71 18.02 4.90 6.91
CA ASP A 71 17.10 4.44 7.95
C ASP A 71 15.62 4.63 7.60
N LEU A 72 15.32 5.44 6.58
CA LEU A 72 13.97 5.65 6.06
C LEU A 72 13.67 4.76 4.85
N ILE A 73 14.67 4.06 4.30
CA ILE A 73 14.44 3.18 3.16
C ILE A 73 13.65 1.95 3.62
N CYS A 74 12.41 1.85 3.15
CA CYS A 74 11.54 0.70 3.31
C CYS A 74 11.29 0.12 1.92
N GLY A 75 11.95 -1.00 1.58
CA GLY A 75 11.97 -1.52 0.22
C GLY A 75 11.16 -2.81 0.07
N PHE A 76 10.43 -2.91 -1.03
CA PHE A 76 9.90 -4.17 -1.52
C PHE A 76 10.85 -4.70 -2.61
N VAL A 77 11.44 -5.87 -2.36
CA VAL A 77 12.34 -6.54 -3.30
C VAL A 77 11.76 -7.92 -3.63
N SER A 78 11.63 -8.25 -4.92
CA SER A 78 11.10 -9.53 -5.38
C SER A 78 11.66 -9.92 -6.75
N GLY A 79 11.59 -11.20 -7.09
CA GLY A 79 11.70 -11.66 -8.46
C GLY A 79 10.39 -11.44 -9.22
N ILE A 80 10.48 -11.34 -10.54
CA ILE A 80 9.31 -11.07 -11.39
C ILE A 80 8.32 -12.24 -11.39
N GLU A 81 8.82 -13.48 -11.37
CA GLU A 81 7.95 -14.66 -11.38
C GLU A 81 7.25 -14.87 -10.03
N GLU A 82 7.92 -14.59 -8.91
CA GLU A 82 7.30 -14.57 -7.59
C GLU A 82 6.19 -13.50 -7.54
N LEU A 83 6.49 -12.29 -8.03
CA LEU A 83 5.49 -11.22 -8.07
C LEU A 83 4.27 -11.61 -8.91
N LYS A 84 4.46 -12.17 -10.11
CA LYS A 84 3.36 -12.64 -10.97
C LYS A 84 2.52 -13.75 -10.33
N SER A 85 3.13 -14.52 -9.41
CA SER A 85 2.49 -15.63 -8.71
C SER A 85 1.72 -15.22 -7.44
N TRP A 86 1.82 -13.97 -7.02
CA TRP A 86 1.08 -13.48 -5.86
C TRP A 86 -0.42 -13.49 -6.08
N ASP A 87 -1.18 -13.53 -4.98
CA ASP A 87 -2.63 -13.39 -5.04
C ASP A 87 -2.99 -12.04 -5.68
N LYS A 88 -3.86 -12.08 -6.68
CA LYS A 88 -4.21 -10.88 -7.45
C LYS A 88 -4.95 -9.81 -6.64
N ALA A 89 -5.59 -10.19 -5.55
CA ALA A 89 -6.18 -9.24 -4.61
C ALA A 89 -5.11 -8.39 -3.91
N ASP A 90 -3.97 -9.00 -3.56
CA ASP A 90 -2.81 -8.26 -3.00
C ASP A 90 -2.09 -7.45 -4.08
N LEU A 91 -1.91 -8.05 -5.29
CA LEU A 91 -1.29 -7.37 -6.43
C LEU A 91 -2.06 -6.13 -6.88
N PHE A 92 -3.37 -6.10 -6.73
CA PHE A 92 -4.18 -4.94 -7.11
C PHE A 92 -3.63 -3.66 -6.49
N GLN A 93 -3.52 -3.62 -5.17
CA GLN A 93 -3.04 -2.43 -4.48
C GLN A 93 -1.59 -2.14 -4.80
N PHE A 94 -0.74 -3.16 -4.79
CA PHE A 94 0.68 -3.04 -5.13
C PHE A 94 0.86 -2.35 -6.48
N CYS A 95 0.19 -2.84 -7.53
CA CYS A 95 0.35 -2.34 -8.89
C CYS A 95 -0.19 -0.92 -9.07
N TYR A 96 -1.33 -0.60 -8.46
CA TYR A 96 -1.96 0.72 -8.62
C TYR A 96 -1.33 1.80 -7.75
N ASP A 97 -0.77 1.47 -6.58
CA ASP A 97 -0.08 2.43 -5.71
C ASP A 97 1.37 2.70 -6.17
N THR A 98 1.98 1.78 -6.92
CA THR A 98 3.34 1.96 -7.46
C THR A 98 3.37 3.02 -8.57
N GLU A 99 4.26 4.00 -8.41
CA GLU A 99 4.72 4.87 -9.48
C GLU A 99 5.97 4.23 -10.11
N THR A 100 5.83 3.70 -11.32
CA THR A 100 6.91 3.00 -12.01
C THR A 100 7.87 4.00 -12.62
N ILE A 101 9.16 3.87 -12.33
CA ILE A 101 10.23 4.73 -12.84
C ILE A 101 11.01 4.03 -13.96
N LEU A 102 11.22 2.73 -13.82
CA LEU A 102 11.83 1.87 -14.83
C LEU A 102 11.01 0.60 -14.99
N GLY A 103 10.85 0.11 -16.21
CA GLY A 103 10.01 -1.06 -16.52
C GLY A 103 8.52 -0.75 -16.56
N SER A 104 7.66 -1.77 -16.48
CA SER A 104 6.19 -1.61 -16.48
C SER A 104 5.51 -2.70 -15.65
N LEU A 105 4.42 -2.31 -14.99
CA LEU A 105 3.48 -3.22 -14.29
C LEU A 105 2.21 -3.52 -15.12
N ASP A 106 2.13 -3.09 -16.38
CA ASP A 106 0.89 -3.12 -17.16
C ASP A 106 0.42 -4.56 -17.46
N GLU A 107 1.36 -5.50 -17.68
CA GLU A 107 1.03 -6.91 -17.87
C GLU A 107 0.35 -7.48 -16.62
N ILE A 108 0.91 -7.21 -15.43
CA ILE A 108 0.36 -7.67 -14.16
C ILE A 108 -1.00 -7.01 -13.91
N LYS A 109 -1.11 -5.68 -14.11
CA LYS A 109 -2.38 -4.95 -13.98
C LYS A 109 -3.48 -5.51 -14.87
N SER A 110 -3.15 -5.87 -16.10
CA SER A 110 -4.12 -6.42 -17.07
C SER A 110 -4.62 -7.82 -16.69
N SER A 111 -3.90 -8.54 -15.83
CA SER A 111 -4.29 -9.86 -15.34
C SER A 111 -5.28 -9.81 -14.17
N ILE A 112 -5.46 -8.64 -13.55
CA ILE A 112 -6.33 -8.44 -12.37
C ILE A 112 -7.74 -8.17 -12.86
N ASP A 113 -8.68 -9.02 -12.50
CA ASP A 113 -10.08 -8.86 -12.88
C ASP A 113 -10.94 -8.22 -11.76
N ARG A 114 -12.22 -8.03 -12.06
CA ARG A 114 -13.14 -7.39 -11.12
C ARG A 114 -13.40 -8.24 -9.87
N ASP A 115 -13.34 -9.56 -10.01
CA ASP A 115 -13.51 -10.48 -8.88
C ASP A 115 -12.32 -10.45 -7.94
N ASP A 116 -11.11 -10.28 -8.46
CA ASP A 116 -9.91 -10.07 -7.65
C ASP A 116 -10.03 -8.79 -6.81
N ILE A 117 -10.53 -7.70 -7.40
CA ILE A 117 -10.76 -6.44 -6.68
C ILE A 117 -11.83 -6.60 -5.60
N ARG A 118 -12.93 -7.31 -5.91
CA ARG A 118 -13.96 -7.62 -4.92
C ARG A 118 -13.39 -8.42 -3.75
N ARG A 119 -12.53 -9.42 -4.04
CA ARG A 119 -11.82 -10.19 -3.01
C ARG A 119 -10.90 -9.30 -2.18
N ALA A 120 -10.18 -8.37 -2.78
CA ALA A 120 -9.33 -7.42 -2.06
C ALA A 120 -10.13 -6.61 -1.04
N VAL A 121 -11.30 -6.08 -1.43
CA VAL A 121 -12.21 -5.38 -0.51
C VAL A 121 -12.71 -6.30 0.60
N HIS A 122 -13.18 -7.50 0.25
CA HIS A 122 -13.73 -8.47 1.21
C HIS A 122 -12.67 -8.91 2.24
N MET A 123 -11.49 -9.32 1.79
CA MET A 123 -10.40 -9.75 2.67
C MET A 123 -9.91 -8.62 3.57
N GLY A 124 -9.75 -7.42 3.01
CA GLY A 124 -9.39 -6.24 3.78
C GLY A 124 -10.42 -5.90 4.86
N ALA A 125 -11.71 -5.98 4.53
CA ALA A 125 -12.79 -5.78 5.50
C ALA A 125 -12.79 -6.86 6.61
N CYS A 126 -12.55 -8.14 6.27
CA CYS A 126 -12.41 -9.22 7.24
C CYS A 126 -11.25 -9.00 8.22
N ASN A 127 -10.10 -8.58 7.70
CA ASN A 127 -8.92 -8.30 8.53
C ASN A 127 -9.17 -7.12 9.47
N ILE A 128 -9.79 -6.06 8.99
CA ILE A 128 -10.17 -4.90 9.81
C ILE A 128 -11.17 -5.31 10.89
N TYR A 129 -12.20 -6.07 10.54
CA TYR A 129 -13.22 -6.56 11.47
C TYR A 129 -12.59 -7.37 12.59
N HIS A 130 -11.76 -8.36 12.25
CA HIS A 130 -11.06 -9.18 13.24
C HIS A 130 -10.12 -8.34 14.12
N GLY A 131 -9.29 -7.50 13.52
CA GLY A 131 -8.35 -6.63 14.25
C GLY A 131 -9.07 -5.65 15.17
N CYS A 132 -10.23 -5.14 14.75
CA CYS A 132 -11.04 -4.23 15.56
C CYS A 132 -11.58 -4.93 16.80
N ILE A 133 -12.15 -6.13 16.66
CA ILE A 133 -12.64 -6.94 17.79
C ILE A 133 -11.49 -7.27 18.74
N HIS A 134 -10.37 -7.77 18.21
CA HIS A 134 -9.21 -8.12 19.02
C HIS A 134 -8.71 -6.93 19.83
N ASN A 135 -8.56 -5.78 19.19
CA ASN A 135 -8.11 -4.56 19.85
C ASN A 135 -9.10 -4.05 20.91
N MET A 136 -10.40 -4.14 20.65
CA MET A 136 -11.43 -3.73 21.64
C MET A 136 -11.43 -4.60 22.89
N VAL A 137 -11.14 -5.89 22.74
CA VAL A 137 -11.22 -6.87 23.85
C VAL A 137 -9.90 -6.95 24.60
N HIS A 138 -8.78 -7.01 23.88
CA HIS A 138 -7.48 -7.35 24.45
C HIS A 138 -6.54 -6.15 24.61
N ASP A 139 -6.13 -5.53 23.49
CA ASP A 139 -5.03 -4.56 23.49
C ASP A 139 -5.46 -3.16 23.94
N LYS A 140 -6.65 -2.72 23.55
CA LYS A 140 -7.22 -1.37 23.80
C LYS A 140 -6.26 -0.26 23.39
N SER A 141 -5.53 -0.49 22.31
CA SER A 141 -4.46 0.38 21.80
C SER A 141 -4.98 1.38 20.75
N ALA A 142 -4.74 2.65 21.01
CA ALA A 142 -5.03 3.72 20.05
C ALA A 142 -4.12 3.64 18.80
N GLU A 143 -2.91 3.12 18.96
CA GLU A 143 -1.95 2.94 17.86
C GLU A 143 -2.43 1.84 16.89
N ILE A 144 -2.84 0.68 17.41
CA ILE A 144 -3.44 -0.40 16.61
C ILE A 144 -4.68 0.12 15.88
N LEU A 145 -5.57 0.84 16.58
CA LEU A 145 -6.75 1.42 15.97
C LEU A 145 -6.40 2.40 14.83
N SER A 146 -5.36 3.21 15.00
CA SER A 146 -4.86 4.11 13.95
C SER A 146 -4.34 3.32 12.74
N GLY A 147 -3.66 2.20 12.96
CA GLY A 147 -3.23 1.26 11.91
C GLY A 147 -4.41 0.68 11.14
N LEU A 148 -5.47 0.24 11.85
CA LEU A 148 -6.68 -0.28 11.22
C LEU A 148 -7.40 0.76 10.35
N TYR A 149 -7.42 2.03 10.77
CA TYR A 149 -7.95 3.12 9.94
C TYR A 149 -7.09 3.41 8.70
N LYS A 150 -5.76 3.24 8.80
CA LYS A 150 -4.89 3.29 7.61
C LYS A 150 -5.24 2.16 6.62
N SER A 151 -5.44 0.95 7.13
CA SER A 151 -5.88 -0.20 6.31
C SER A 151 -7.26 0.05 5.68
N ALA A 152 -8.21 0.63 6.43
CA ALA A 152 -9.54 0.96 5.92
C ALA A 152 -9.48 1.91 4.71
N ARG A 153 -8.55 2.86 4.68
CA ARG A 153 -8.35 3.72 3.52
C ARG A 153 -8.01 2.92 2.26
N PHE A 154 -7.15 1.92 2.37
CA PHE A 154 -6.79 1.08 1.24
C PHE A 154 -7.98 0.24 0.75
N VAL A 155 -8.79 -0.27 1.68
CA VAL A 155 -10.03 -0.97 1.34
C VAL A 155 -11.01 -0.04 0.61
N GLN A 156 -11.10 1.23 1.04
CA GLN A 156 -11.94 2.23 0.37
C GLN A 156 -11.44 2.60 -1.02
N GLN A 157 -10.13 2.67 -1.24
CA GLN A 157 -9.56 2.85 -2.58
C GLN A 157 -9.96 1.70 -3.51
N ALA A 158 -9.86 0.45 -3.03
CA ALA A 158 -10.29 -0.74 -3.76
C ALA A 158 -11.80 -0.75 -4.03
N LEU A 159 -12.62 -0.39 -3.04
CA LEU A 159 -14.08 -0.28 -3.17
C LEU A 159 -14.48 0.79 -4.21
N TYR A 160 -13.84 1.95 -4.15
CA TYR A 160 -14.09 3.02 -5.12
C TYR A 160 -13.72 2.58 -6.53
N PHE A 161 -12.56 1.94 -6.70
CA PHE A 161 -12.16 1.38 -7.99
C PHE A 161 -13.11 0.29 -8.47
N TYR A 162 -13.53 -0.62 -7.60
CA TYR A 162 -14.51 -1.66 -7.93
C TYR A 162 -15.81 -1.10 -8.51
N ASN A 163 -16.27 0.04 -7.95
CA ASN A 163 -17.51 0.68 -8.34
C ASN A 163 -17.39 1.57 -9.59
N THR A 164 -16.22 2.17 -9.82
CA THR A 164 -16.04 3.24 -10.81
C THR A 164 -15.01 2.95 -11.90
N GLY A 165 -14.10 1.99 -11.67
CA GLY A 165 -12.94 1.74 -12.53
C GLY A 165 -11.84 2.80 -12.42
N VAL A 166 -11.96 3.77 -11.49
CA VAL A 166 -10.99 4.84 -11.28
C VAL A 166 -10.22 4.64 -9.98
N TYR A 167 -8.88 4.57 -10.06
CA TYR A 167 -8.04 4.48 -8.87
C TYR A 167 -7.59 5.86 -8.40
N ILE A 168 -7.94 6.20 -7.17
CA ILE A 168 -7.56 7.47 -6.56
C ILE A 168 -6.47 7.20 -5.51
N LYS A 169 -5.25 7.70 -5.77
CA LYS A 169 -4.10 7.52 -4.87
C LYS A 169 -4.16 8.43 -3.64
N LYS A 170 -4.52 9.70 -3.84
CA LYS A 170 -4.43 10.70 -2.77
C LYS A 170 -5.63 10.64 -1.84
N LYS A 171 -5.33 10.70 -0.53
CA LYS A 171 -6.35 10.62 0.52
C LYS A 171 -7.43 11.69 0.37
N LYS A 172 -7.03 12.95 0.18
CA LYS A 172 -7.99 14.06 0.08
C LYS A 172 -8.90 13.94 -1.14
N GLU A 173 -8.35 13.55 -2.28
CA GLU A 173 -9.14 13.34 -3.50
C GLU A 173 -10.16 12.21 -3.30
N LEU A 174 -9.77 11.13 -2.59
CA LEU A 174 -10.67 10.04 -2.25
C LEU A 174 -11.78 10.50 -1.28
N GLU A 175 -11.45 11.26 -0.24
CA GLU A 175 -12.41 11.86 0.70
C GLU A 175 -13.46 12.72 -0.02
N ASP A 176 -13.04 13.52 -1.00
CA ASP A 176 -13.92 14.44 -1.73
C ASP A 176 -14.92 13.70 -2.66
N THR A 177 -14.62 12.44 -3.04
CA THR A 177 -15.48 11.64 -3.93
C THR A 177 -16.46 10.75 -3.18
N MET A 178 -16.28 10.54 -1.86
CA MET A 178 -17.05 9.58 -1.08
C MET A 178 -18.33 10.15 -0.51
N GLN A 179 -19.35 9.28 -0.38
CA GLN A 179 -20.57 9.60 0.36
C GLN A 179 -20.31 9.76 1.86
N ALA A 180 -21.16 10.47 2.57
CA ALA A 180 -20.97 10.86 3.96
C ALA A 180 -20.59 9.71 4.91
N TYR A 181 -21.17 8.53 4.75
CA TYR A 181 -20.90 7.37 5.60
C TYR A 181 -19.48 6.82 5.42
N ASP A 182 -19.02 6.68 4.19
CA ASP A 182 -17.66 6.18 3.90
C ASP A 182 -16.61 7.27 4.20
N ARG A 183 -16.98 8.54 4.03
CA ARG A 183 -16.12 9.67 4.39
C ARG A 183 -15.79 9.70 5.88
N GLN A 184 -16.73 9.36 6.78
CA GLN A 184 -16.49 9.29 8.23
C GLN A 184 -15.35 8.35 8.60
N ILE A 185 -15.14 7.28 7.84
CA ILE A 185 -14.03 6.35 8.06
C ILE A 185 -12.68 6.99 7.67
N LEU A 186 -12.65 7.90 6.70
CA LEU A 186 -11.43 8.63 6.33
C LEU A 186 -11.16 9.83 7.25
N GLU A 187 -12.21 10.50 7.71
CA GLU A 187 -12.16 11.68 8.57
C GLU A 187 -12.13 11.32 10.07
N VAL A 188 -11.14 10.54 10.50
CA VAL A 188 -10.96 10.04 11.89
C VAL A 188 -11.01 11.13 12.96
N LYS A 189 -10.97 12.41 12.57
CA LYS A 189 -10.91 13.56 13.46
C LYS A 189 -12.22 13.84 14.22
N GLU A 190 -13.36 13.35 13.73
CA GLU A 190 -14.67 13.64 14.33
C GLU A 190 -15.01 12.76 15.53
N PHE A 191 -14.29 11.68 15.76
CA PHE A 191 -14.57 10.79 16.89
C PHE A 191 -13.71 11.15 18.11
N ASN A 192 -14.37 11.53 19.19
CA ASN A 192 -13.71 12.04 20.40
C ASN A 192 -13.08 10.95 21.28
N ASN A 193 -13.38 9.65 21.07
CA ASN A 193 -12.87 8.59 21.92
C ASN A 193 -12.63 7.26 21.19
N PHE A 194 -11.87 6.38 21.84
CA PHE A 194 -11.51 5.06 21.34
C PHE A 194 -12.73 4.17 21.04
N ALA A 195 -13.74 4.19 21.93
CA ALA A 195 -14.90 3.30 21.79
C ALA A 195 -15.75 3.63 20.56
N ASP A 196 -16.02 4.91 20.32
CA ASP A 196 -16.81 5.34 19.15
C ASP A 196 -16.07 5.09 17.84
N LYS A 197 -14.76 5.36 17.80
CA LYS A 197 -13.90 5.02 16.65
C LYS A 197 -13.94 3.53 16.35
N SER A 198 -13.73 2.70 17.36
CA SER A 198 -13.72 1.24 17.21
C SER A 198 -15.07 0.73 16.72
N LYS A 199 -16.18 1.23 17.30
CA LYS A 199 -17.53 0.87 16.89
C LYS A 199 -17.81 1.23 15.43
N SER A 200 -17.49 2.46 15.03
CA SER A 200 -17.72 2.93 13.65
C SER A 200 -16.96 2.05 12.63
N LEU A 201 -15.69 1.76 12.91
CA LEU A 201 -14.87 0.94 12.02
C LEU A 201 -15.36 -0.52 11.97
N LEU A 202 -15.82 -1.06 13.10
CA LEU A 202 -16.37 -2.42 13.19
C LEU A 202 -17.66 -2.55 12.39
N GLU A 203 -18.60 -1.60 12.52
CA GLU A 203 -19.87 -1.59 11.79
C GLU A 203 -19.64 -1.43 10.29
N TRP A 204 -18.73 -0.55 9.89
CA TRP A 204 -18.36 -0.35 8.50
C TRP A 204 -17.75 -1.61 7.86
N SER A 205 -16.78 -2.23 8.53
CA SER A 205 -16.15 -3.45 8.02
C SER A 205 -17.14 -4.62 7.94
N LYS A 206 -18.04 -4.77 8.93
CA LYS A 206 -19.11 -5.78 8.91
C LYS A 206 -20.00 -5.62 7.68
N LYS A 207 -20.44 -4.40 7.38
CA LYS A 207 -21.27 -4.10 6.21
C LYS A 207 -20.55 -4.52 4.92
N LEU A 208 -19.27 -4.17 4.75
CA LEU A 208 -18.51 -4.55 3.57
C LEU A 208 -18.34 -6.07 3.42
N ILE A 209 -18.14 -6.80 4.54
CA ILE A 209 -18.09 -8.27 4.51
C ILE A 209 -19.39 -8.84 3.94
N GLU A 210 -20.53 -8.28 4.33
CA GLU A 210 -21.85 -8.73 3.86
C GLU A 210 -22.08 -8.40 2.37
N GLU A 211 -21.69 -7.19 1.93
CA GLU A 211 -21.89 -6.70 0.56
C GLU A 211 -20.94 -7.35 -0.47
N MET A 212 -19.70 -7.69 -0.05
CA MET A 212 -18.65 -8.19 -0.93
C MET A 212 -18.47 -9.72 -0.88
N ARG A 213 -19.47 -10.45 -0.40
CA ARG A 213 -19.42 -11.93 -0.36
C ARG A 213 -19.07 -12.53 -1.73
N PRO A 214 -18.29 -13.65 -1.73
CA PRO A 214 -18.00 -14.41 -2.94
C PRO A 214 -19.24 -14.91 -3.64
#